data_4dbabb5598f41b5f6fbc4149719178d6
#
_entry.id   4dbabb5598f41b5f6fbc4149719178d6
#
_cell.length_a   1.000
_cell.length_b   1.000
_cell.length_c   1.000
_cell.angle_alpha   90.00
_cell.angle_beta   90.00
_cell.angle_gamma   90.00
#
_symmetry.space_group_name_H-M   'P 1'
#
loop_
_entity.id
_entity.type
_entity.pdbx_description
1 polymer ?
#
loop_
_entity_poly.entity_id
_entity_poly.type
_entity_poly.pdbx_seq_one_letter_code
_entity_poly.pdbx_strand_id
1 'polypeptide(L)' 'MEGTIKTLTERGFGFIEREGEEDLFFHSNDLVDANFDDLKVGDKVSFEVATSNKGPKAANVTRV' A
#
# COMPACT_ATOMS: atom_id res chain seq x y z
N MET A 1 -9.48 2.76 5.48
CA MET A 1 -8.47 2.22 6.40
C MET A 1 -7.15 2.93 6.16
N GLU A 2 -6.35 3.05 7.17
CA GLU A 2 -5.07 3.74 7.08
C GLU A 2 -3.94 2.84 7.55
N GLY A 3 -2.76 3.06 7.00
CA GLY A 3 -1.56 2.35 7.38
C GLY A 3 -0.34 3.16 7.03
N THR A 4 0.82 2.57 7.25
CA THR A 4 2.11 3.21 7.02
C THR A 4 2.91 2.39 6.03
N ILE A 5 3.54 3.05 5.07
CA ILE A 5 4.41 2.38 4.11
C ILE A 5 5.61 1.79 4.86
N LYS A 6 5.77 0.48 4.78
CA LYS A 6 6.87 -0.23 5.45
C LYS A 6 7.99 -0.57 4.49
N THR A 7 7.65 -0.97 3.27
CA THR A 7 8.62 -1.41 2.28
C THR A 7 8.20 -0.91 0.92
N LEU A 8 9.16 -0.45 0.15
CA LEU A 8 8.99 -0.08 -1.27
C LEU A 8 10.08 -0.76 -2.05
N THR A 9 9.74 -1.31 -3.22
CA THR A 9 10.69 -1.98 -4.08
C THR A 9 10.80 -1.27 -5.43
N GLU A 10 11.91 -1.49 -6.12
CA GLU A 10 12.13 -0.92 -7.45
C GLU A 10 11.21 -1.52 -8.51
N ARG A 11 10.55 -2.62 -8.18
CA ARG A 11 9.65 -3.30 -9.11
C ARG A 11 8.25 -2.70 -9.16
N GLY A 12 7.99 -1.67 -8.35
CA GLY A 12 6.70 -1.00 -8.38
C GLY A 12 5.67 -1.60 -7.44
N PHE A 13 6.11 -2.27 -6.38
CA PHE A 13 5.20 -2.77 -5.34
C PHE A 13 5.78 -2.50 -3.96
N GLY A 14 4.96 -2.63 -2.95
CA GLY A 14 5.39 -2.42 -1.58
C GLY A 14 4.45 -3.05 -0.58
N PHE A 15 4.72 -2.79 0.68
CA PHE A 15 3.92 -3.29 1.79
C PHE A 15 3.50 -2.15 2.68
N ILE A 16 2.26 -2.25 3.15
CA ILE A 16 1.68 -1.29 4.08
C ILE A 16 1.54 -1.99 5.42
N GLU A 17 2.13 -1.40 6.46
CA GLU A 17 2.00 -1.89 7.82
C GLU A 17 0.69 -1.42 8.42
N ARG A 18 -0.06 -2.34 9.03
CA ARG A 18 -1.31 -2.03 9.73
C ARG A 18 -1.16 -2.37 11.20
N GLU A 19 -1.68 -1.49 12.03
CA GLU A 19 -1.64 -1.73 13.46
C GLU A 19 -2.50 -2.94 13.82
N GLY A 20 -1.89 -3.90 14.50
CA GLY A 20 -2.60 -5.10 14.97
C GLY A 20 -2.92 -6.14 13.92
N GLU A 21 -2.45 -5.96 12.69
CA GLU A 21 -2.72 -6.88 11.59
C GLU A 21 -1.48 -7.11 10.74
N GLU A 22 -1.54 -8.08 9.84
CA GLU A 22 -0.44 -8.37 8.94
C GLU A 22 -0.29 -7.27 7.89
N ASP A 23 0.94 -7.13 7.36
CA ASP A 23 1.22 -6.18 6.29
C ASP A 23 0.40 -6.52 5.05
N LEU A 24 -0.02 -5.49 4.33
CA LEU A 24 -0.74 -5.65 3.07
C LEU A 24 0.17 -5.32 1.90
N PHE A 25 0.15 -6.20 0.90
CA PHE A 25 0.81 -5.95 -0.37
C PHE A 25 0.00 -4.92 -1.17
N PHE A 26 0.71 -4.05 -1.90
CA PHE A 26 0.07 -3.19 -2.90
C PHE A 26 1.01 -3.01 -4.08
N HIS A 27 0.44 -2.74 -5.24
CA HIS A 27 1.20 -2.48 -6.48
C HIS A 27 0.98 -1.02 -6.89
N SER A 28 1.88 -0.51 -7.73
CA SER A 28 1.75 0.86 -8.24
C SER A 28 0.42 1.09 -8.95
N ASN A 29 -0.16 0.05 -9.54
CA ASN A 29 -1.48 0.13 -10.17
C ASN A 29 -2.62 0.33 -9.18
N ASP A 30 -2.37 0.07 -7.90
CA ASP A 30 -3.38 0.25 -6.86
C ASP A 30 -3.41 1.67 -6.30
N LEU A 31 -2.51 2.53 -6.75
CA LEU A 31 -2.45 3.92 -6.32
C LEU A 31 -3.52 4.76 -7.02
N VAL A 32 -4.11 5.67 -6.27
CA VAL A 32 -5.09 6.64 -6.78
C VAL A 32 -4.58 8.03 -6.44
N ASP A 33 -4.48 8.87 -7.46
CA ASP A 33 -4.02 10.26 -7.31
C ASP A 33 -2.65 10.39 -6.65
N ALA A 34 -1.81 9.37 -6.80
CA ALA A 34 -0.45 9.38 -6.27
C ALA A 34 0.45 8.60 -7.20
N ASN A 35 1.71 9.01 -7.26
CA ASN A 35 2.73 8.32 -8.04
C ASN A 35 3.58 7.46 -7.11
N PHE A 36 3.89 6.26 -7.54
CA PHE A 36 4.72 5.35 -6.74
C PHE A 36 6.06 5.98 -6.37
N ASP A 37 6.64 6.75 -7.29
CA ASP A 37 7.94 7.39 -7.07
C ASP A 37 7.90 8.47 -5.99
N ASP A 38 6.73 8.98 -5.67
CA ASP A 38 6.54 9.98 -4.63
C ASP A 38 6.37 9.38 -3.25
N LEU A 39 6.19 8.07 -3.17
CA LEU A 39 6.01 7.39 -1.90
C LEU A 39 7.34 7.14 -1.22
N LYS A 40 7.34 7.17 0.11
CA LYS A 40 8.51 6.89 0.92
C LYS A 40 8.13 6.00 2.08
N VAL A 41 9.08 5.19 2.53
CA VAL A 41 8.91 4.40 3.75
C VAL A 41 8.61 5.35 4.91
N GLY A 42 7.54 5.05 5.64
CA GLY A 42 7.07 5.90 6.74
C GLY A 42 5.90 6.79 6.37
N ASP A 43 5.55 6.89 5.09
CA ASP A 43 4.40 7.69 4.67
C ASP A 43 3.10 7.03 5.09
N LYS A 44 2.15 7.85 5.52
CA LYS A 44 0.80 7.38 5.82
C LYS A 44 -0.04 7.35 4.56
N VAL A 45 -0.82 6.28 4.43
CA VAL A 45 -1.71 6.11 3.28
C VAL A 45 -3.08 5.63 3.75
N SER A 46 -4.08 5.95 2.96
CA SER A 46 -5.44 5.42 3.11
C SER A 46 -5.64 4.38 2.02
N PHE A 47 -6.37 3.32 2.31
CA PHE A 47 -6.56 2.23 1.35
C PHE A 47 -7.80 1.42 1.68
N GLU A 48 -8.16 0.53 0.77
CA GLU A 48 -9.20 -0.47 0.99
C GLU A 48 -8.58 -1.85 0.90
N VAL A 49 -9.12 -2.80 1.63
CA VAL A 49 -8.66 -4.19 1.55
C VAL A 49 -9.44 -4.89 0.45
N ALA A 50 -8.70 -5.47 -0.49
CA ALA A 50 -9.28 -6.25 -1.59
C ALA A 50 -8.72 -7.67 -1.55
N THR A 51 -9.44 -8.60 -2.15
CA THR A 51 -9.00 -9.98 -2.24
C THR A 51 -8.39 -10.22 -3.61
N SER A 52 -7.22 -10.85 -3.64
CA SER A 52 -6.56 -11.24 -4.88
C SER A 52 -6.29 -12.74 -4.86
N ASN A 53 -5.79 -13.27 -5.98
CA ASN A 53 -5.44 -14.69 -6.08
C ASN A 53 -4.35 -15.09 -5.08
N LYS A 54 -3.58 -14.13 -4.59
CA LYS A 54 -2.50 -14.35 -3.64
C LYS A 54 -2.88 -13.99 -2.21
N GLY A 55 -4.16 -13.68 -1.97
CA GLY A 55 -4.63 -13.28 -0.66
C GLY A 55 -5.03 -11.80 -0.60
N PRO A 56 -5.21 -11.24 0.58
CA PRO A 56 -5.63 -9.85 0.71
C PRO A 56 -4.53 -8.89 0.24
N LYS A 57 -4.95 -7.79 -0.34
CA LYS A 57 -4.05 -6.72 -0.76
C LYS A 57 -4.70 -5.36 -0.53
N ALA A 58 -3.91 -4.31 -0.56
CA ALA A 58 -4.44 -2.95 -0.50
C ALA A 58 -4.84 -2.50 -1.91
N ALA A 59 -5.96 -1.81 -2.01
CA ALA A 59 -6.46 -1.23 -3.26
C ALA A 59 -6.84 0.22 -3.00
N ASN A 60 -6.93 1.00 -4.08
CA ASN A 60 -7.29 2.42 -3.98
C ASN A 60 -6.44 3.15 -2.96
N VAL A 61 -5.13 2.95 -3.03
CA VAL A 61 -4.18 3.50 -2.08
C VAL A 61 -3.96 4.98 -2.39
N THR A 62 -4.15 5.82 -1.38
CA THR A 62 -4.01 7.28 -1.50
C THR A 62 -3.15 7.78 -0.36
N ARG A 63 -2.31 8.78 -0.61
CA ARG A 63 -1.56 9.42 0.48
C ARG A 63 -2.51 10.23 1.35
N VAL A 64 -2.28 10.14 2.64
CA VAL A 64 -3.05 10.92 3.61
C VAL A 64 -2.46 12.31 3.76
#